data_7b3a9748a1242ea14c176b0d7dd75d55
#
_entry.id   7b3a9748a1242ea14c176b0d7dd75d55
#
_cell.length_a   1.000
_cell.length_b   1.000
_cell.length_c   1.000
_cell.angle_alpha   90.00
_cell.angle_beta   90.00
_cell.angle_gamma   90.00
#
_symmetry.space_group_name_H-M   'P 1'
#
loop_
_entity.id
_entity.type
_entity.pdbx_description
1 polymer ?
#
loop_
_entity_poly.entity_id
_entity_poly.type
_entity_poly.pdbx_seq_one_letter_code
_entity_poly.pdbx_strand_id
1 'polypeptide(L)'
;MKITPKPTCAIAYSIQQLGDKWSLLIMRDLVLHKKTRFKELRESKEKIASNILANRLKSLQVNGFIEKLDPTGTKKSTQYIATKKGISSLPIIIELYLFSIHSIDESILDESQKSIKKQIISNRTLFEETRKSEYISFVSSLKEDLNKFKLLAQLN
;
A
#
# COMPACT_ATOMS: atom_id res chain seq x y z
N MET A 1 19.37 -11.78 -18.19
CA MET A 1 18.83 -12.08 -16.87
C MET A 1 19.75 -11.49 -15.82
N LYS A 2 19.38 -10.42 -15.12
CA LYS A 2 20.21 -9.89 -14.02
C LYS A 2 20.11 -10.87 -12.86
N ILE A 3 21.17 -11.59 -12.59
CA ILE A 3 21.30 -12.42 -11.38
C ILE A 3 21.41 -11.44 -10.21
N THR A 4 20.30 -11.25 -9.50
CA THR A 4 20.37 -10.53 -8.22
C THR A 4 21.17 -11.37 -7.25
N PRO A 5 22.24 -10.83 -6.64
CA PRO A 5 23.03 -11.57 -5.67
C PRO A 5 22.12 -12.06 -4.54
N LYS A 6 22.40 -13.27 -4.04
CA LYS A 6 21.70 -13.80 -2.86
C LYS A 6 21.83 -12.79 -1.71
N PRO A 7 20.73 -12.43 -1.04
CA PRO A 7 20.81 -11.52 0.10
C PRO A 7 21.66 -12.13 1.22
N THR A 8 22.49 -11.31 1.82
CA THR A 8 23.43 -11.73 2.90
C THR A 8 22.75 -11.79 4.28
N CYS A 9 21.61 -11.14 4.44
CA CYS A 9 20.83 -11.13 5.68
C CYS A 9 19.36 -10.77 5.41
N ALA A 10 18.50 -10.89 6.44
CA ALA A 10 17.09 -10.56 6.34
C ALA A 10 16.83 -9.08 5.96
N ILE A 11 17.65 -8.15 6.45
CA ILE A 11 17.55 -6.73 6.12
C ILE A 11 17.83 -6.53 4.62
N ALA A 12 18.93 -7.09 4.10
CA ALA A 12 19.29 -7.01 2.69
C ALA A 12 18.19 -7.61 1.80
N TYR A 13 17.58 -8.71 2.23
CA TYR A 13 16.46 -9.33 1.53
C TYR A 13 15.22 -8.41 1.47
N SER A 14 14.88 -7.78 2.58
CA SER A 14 13.75 -6.84 2.65
C SER A 14 13.98 -5.60 1.79
N ILE A 15 15.22 -5.06 1.80
CA ILE A 15 15.60 -3.92 0.96
C ILE A 15 15.49 -4.26 -0.53
N GLN A 16 15.85 -5.46 -0.96
CA GLN A 16 15.67 -5.88 -2.35
C GLN A 16 14.20 -5.87 -2.80
N GLN A 17 13.27 -6.13 -1.89
CA GLN A 17 11.84 -6.20 -2.19
C GLN A 17 11.12 -4.85 -2.06
N LEU A 18 11.45 -4.08 -1.04
CA LEU A 18 10.75 -2.85 -0.65
C LEU A 18 11.64 -1.61 -0.56
N GLY A 19 12.95 -1.74 -0.70
CA GLY A 19 13.91 -0.68 -0.38
C GLY A 19 13.94 0.48 -1.38
N ASP A 20 13.09 0.49 -2.39
CA ASP A 20 12.95 1.65 -3.26
C ASP A 20 11.84 2.60 -2.75
N LYS A 21 12.07 3.87 -2.96
CA LYS A 21 11.16 4.96 -2.56
C LYS A 21 9.70 4.70 -2.96
N TRP A 22 9.48 4.25 -4.18
CA TRP A 22 8.13 4.17 -4.73
C TRP A 22 7.35 2.97 -4.22
N SER A 23 8.00 1.83 -3.99
CA SER A 23 7.35 0.65 -3.41
C SER A 23 6.79 0.94 -2.03
N LEU A 24 7.55 1.60 -1.16
CA LEU A 24 7.09 1.99 0.18
C LEU A 24 5.95 3.01 0.14
N LEU A 25 6.03 4.01 -0.76
CA LEU A 25 4.97 5.01 -0.92
C LEU A 25 3.68 4.39 -1.49
N ILE A 26 3.77 3.44 -2.42
CA ILE A 26 2.61 2.71 -2.93
C ILE A 26 1.98 1.87 -1.81
N MET A 27 2.77 1.17 -1.01
CA MET A 27 2.25 0.40 0.12
C MET A 27 1.58 1.29 1.18
N ARG A 28 2.16 2.47 1.47
CA ARG A 28 1.51 3.49 2.30
C ARG A 28 0.13 3.87 1.77
N ASP A 29 0.06 4.19 0.49
CA ASP A 29 -1.17 4.66 -0.16
C ASP A 29 -2.25 3.58 -0.19
N LEU A 30 -1.87 2.33 -0.44
CA LEU A 30 -2.79 1.19 -0.38
C LEU A 30 -3.32 0.98 1.05
N VAL A 31 -2.44 0.83 2.03
CA VAL A 31 -2.83 0.37 3.38
C VAL A 31 -3.38 1.50 4.25
N LEU A 32 -2.75 2.70 4.23
CA LEU A 32 -3.20 3.81 5.08
C LEU A 32 -4.28 4.67 4.41
N HIS A 33 -4.19 4.87 3.09
CA HIS A 33 -5.10 5.75 2.37
C HIS A 33 -6.15 5.00 1.55
N LYS A 34 -6.14 3.65 1.58
CA LYS A 34 -7.13 2.78 0.92
C LYS A 34 -7.29 3.06 -0.58
N LYS A 35 -6.22 3.57 -1.23
CA LYS A 35 -6.19 3.74 -2.68
C LYS A 35 -6.07 2.38 -3.35
N THR A 36 -6.83 2.14 -4.41
CA THR A 36 -6.87 0.84 -5.09
C THR A 36 -6.58 0.93 -6.57
N ARG A 37 -6.81 2.10 -7.19
CA ARG A 37 -6.73 2.27 -8.64
C ARG A 37 -5.43 2.92 -9.07
N PHE A 38 -4.96 2.57 -10.26
CA PHE A 38 -3.76 3.15 -10.86
C PHE A 38 -3.82 4.70 -10.86
N LYS A 39 -4.97 5.28 -11.23
CA LYS A 39 -5.17 6.73 -11.25
C LYS A 39 -4.97 7.35 -9.87
N GLU A 40 -5.57 6.76 -8.83
CA GLU A 40 -5.48 7.24 -7.45
C GLU A 40 -4.03 7.21 -6.93
N LEU A 41 -3.30 6.13 -7.24
CA LEU A 41 -1.88 5.99 -6.86
C LEU A 41 -0.99 6.99 -7.61
N ARG A 42 -1.28 7.24 -8.89
CA ARG A 42 -0.54 8.24 -9.69
C ARG A 42 -0.76 9.67 -9.18
N GLU A 43 -1.95 9.98 -8.70
CA GLU A 43 -2.34 11.30 -8.18
C GLU A 43 -1.88 11.54 -6.74
N SER A 44 -1.04 10.68 -6.18
CA SER A 44 -0.38 10.91 -4.88
C SER A 44 0.47 12.18 -4.91
N LYS A 45 0.61 12.82 -3.76
CA LYS A 45 1.33 14.12 -3.63
C LYS A 45 2.75 14.08 -4.20
N GLU A 46 3.39 12.93 -4.14
CA GLU A 46 4.75 12.69 -4.65
C GLU A 46 4.82 12.58 -6.20
N LYS A 47 3.66 12.53 -6.88
CA LYS A 47 3.54 12.57 -8.35
C LYS A 47 4.42 11.54 -9.07
N ILE A 48 4.21 10.26 -8.80
CA ILE A 48 4.93 9.18 -9.47
C ILE A 48 4.63 9.15 -10.97
N ALA A 49 5.68 9.03 -11.79
CA ALA A 49 5.52 8.86 -13.23
C ALA A 49 4.83 7.54 -13.57
N SER A 50 3.95 7.54 -14.57
CA SER A 50 3.11 6.39 -14.93
C SER A 50 3.90 5.12 -15.25
N ASN A 51 5.04 5.25 -15.95
CA ASN A 51 5.91 4.11 -16.28
C ASN A 51 6.57 3.52 -15.02
N ILE A 52 6.98 4.37 -14.07
CA ILE A 52 7.55 3.92 -12.80
C ILE A 52 6.47 3.23 -11.96
N LEU A 53 5.28 3.82 -11.84
CA LEU A 53 4.16 3.22 -11.11
C LEU A 53 3.81 1.84 -11.67
N ALA A 54 3.67 1.70 -13.00
CA ALA A 54 3.38 0.42 -13.64
C ALA A 54 4.44 -0.65 -13.33
N ASN A 55 5.72 -0.28 -13.41
CA ASN A 55 6.83 -1.18 -13.08
C ASN A 55 6.84 -1.59 -11.62
N ARG A 56 6.56 -0.66 -10.69
CA ARG A 56 6.53 -0.96 -9.25
C ARG A 56 5.34 -1.82 -8.87
N LEU A 57 4.15 -1.56 -9.42
CA LEU A 57 2.98 -2.42 -9.21
C LEU A 57 3.25 -3.85 -9.68
N LYS A 58 3.87 -4.01 -10.85
CA LYS A 58 4.28 -5.34 -11.35
C LYS A 58 5.28 -6.01 -10.40
N SER A 59 6.31 -5.29 -9.93
CA SER A 59 7.29 -5.82 -8.97
C SER A 59 6.65 -6.22 -7.65
N LEU A 60 5.78 -5.39 -7.09
CA LEU A 60 5.06 -5.68 -5.85
C LEU A 60 4.13 -6.90 -5.98
N GLN A 61 3.49 -7.09 -7.15
CA GLN A 61 2.70 -8.30 -7.42
C GLN A 61 3.58 -9.55 -7.48
N VAL A 62 4.68 -9.51 -8.22
CA VAL A 62 5.62 -10.64 -8.35
C VAL A 62 6.20 -11.04 -7.00
N ASN A 63 6.49 -10.07 -6.15
CA ASN A 63 6.99 -10.30 -4.79
C ASN A 63 5.89 -10.63 -3.77
N GLY A 64 4.63 -10.70 -4.18
CA GLY A 64 3.49 -11.10 -3.35
C GLY A 64 3.03 -10.07 -2.31
N PHE A 65 3.37 -8.79 -2.46
CA PHE A 65 2.90 -7.72 -1.57
C PHE A 65 1.50 -7.23 -1.92
N ILE A 66 1.16 -7.26 -3.20
CA ILE A 66 -0.16 -6.85 -3.69
C ILE A 66 -0.71 -7.87 -4.66
N GLU A 67 -2.01 -7.85 -4.83
CA GLU A 67 -2.74 -8.63 -5.83
C GLU A 67 -3.82 -7.77 -6.49
N LYS A 68 -4.33 -8.22 -7.63
CA LYS A 68 -5.52 -7.62 -8.23
C LYS A 68 -6.76 -8.11 -7.48
N LEU A 69 -7.66 -7.19 -7.14
CA LEU A 69 -8.96 -7.53 -6.55
C LEU A 69 -9.76 -8.48 -7.47
N ASP A 70 -9.75 -8.20 -8.77
CA ASP A 70 -10.31 -9.05 -9.81
C ASP A 70 -9.24 -9.39 -10.85
N PRO A 71 -8.67 -10.62 -10.81
CA PRO A 71 -7.71 -11.05 -11.81
C PRO A 71 -8.27 -11.16 -13.22
N THR A 72 -9.60 -11.31 -13.36
CA THR A 72 -10.31 -11.47 -14.65
C THR A 72 -10.83 -10.15 -15.21
N GLY A 73 -10.72 -9.07 -14.44
CA GLY A 73 -11.19 -7.74 -14.82
C GLY A 73 -10.36 -7.08 -15.92
N THR A 74 -10.94 -6.07 -16.56
CA THR A 74 -10.27 -5.27 -17.57
C THR A 74 -9.22 -4.33 -16.96
N LYS A 75 -8.29 -3.81 -17.78
CA LYS A 75 -7.32 -2.81 -17.32
C LYS A 75 -7.98 -1.58 -16.68
N LYS A 76 -9.13 -1.14 -17.23
CA LYS A 76 -9.86 0.03 -16.72
C LYS A 76 -10.49 -0.22 -15.35
N SER A 77 -10.90 -1.45 -15.07
CA SER A 77 -11.52 -1.85 -13.80
C SER A 77 -10.52 -2.34 -12.76
N THR A 78 -9.24 -2.49 -13.12
CA THR A 78 -8.24 -3.05 -12.21
C THR A 78 -8.12 -2.24 -10.92
N GLN A 79 -8.30 -2.95 -9.81
CA GLN A 79 -8.02 -2.47 -8.46
C GLN A 79 -6.93 -3.36 -7.84
N TYR A 80 -6.01 -2.74 -7.12
CA TYR A 80 -4.95 -3.42 -6.39
C TYR A 80 -5.27 -3.42 -4.90
N ILE A 81 -5.02 -4.53 -4.25
CA ILE A 81 -5.14 -4.69 -2.80
C ILE A 81 -3.86 -5.28 -2.23
N ALA A 82 -3.53 -4.92 -1.00
CA ALA A 82 -2.41 -5.52 -0.29
C ALA A 82 -2.78 -6.94 0.17
N THR A 83 -1.87 -7.87 -0.03
CA THR A 83 -1.94 -9.22 0.55
C THR A 83 -1.62 -9.19 2.05
N LYS A 84 -1.73 -10.34 2.73
CA LYS A 84 -1.24 -10.48 4.11
C LYS A 84 0.21 -10.06 4.26
N LYS A 85 1.08 -10.44 3.30
CA LYS A 85 2.48 -10.00 3.25
C LYS A 85 2.58 -8.48 3.07
N GLY A 86 1.76 -7.90 2.21
CA GLY A 86 1.72 -6.45 2.00
C GLY A 86 1.31 -5.70 3.27
N ILE A 87 0.27 -6.15 3.96
CA ILE A 87 -0.18 -5.56 5.23
C ILE A 87 0.93 -5.62 6.30
N SER A 88 1.76 -6.67 6.30
CA SER A 88 2.88 -6.79 7.24
C SER A 88 4.01 -5.79 7.01
N SER A 89 3.98 -5.00 5.91
CA SER A 89 4.88 -3.86 5.72
C SER A 89 4.48 -2.60 6.52
N LEU A 90 3.27 -2.55 7.08
CA LEU A 90 2.79 -1.38 7.82
C LEU A 90 3.69 -0.97 8.99
N PRO A 91 4.22 -1.87 9.84
CA PRO A 91 5.19 -1.49 10.87
C PRO A 91 6.40 -0.77 10.32
N ILE A 92 6.93 -1.17 9.17
CA ILE A 92 8.07 -0.52 8.51
C ILE A 92 7.72 0.92 8.13
N ILE A 93 6.54 1.14 7.58
CA ILE A 93 6.04 2.47 7.19
C ILE A 93 5.87 3.36 8.44
N ILE A 94 5.35 2.80 9.53
CA ILE A 94 5.20 3.52 10.80
C ILE A 94 6.57 3.91 11.37
N GLU A 95 7.56 3.02 11.35
CA GLU A 95 8.91 3.33 11.82
C GLU A 95 9.60 4.40 10.96
N LEU A 96 9.42 4.37 9.64
CA LEU A 96 9.89 5.45 8.76
C LEU A 96 9.23 6.78 9.08
N TYR A 97 7.93 6.76 9.40
CA TYR A 97 7.22 7.95 9.84
C TYR A 97 7.81 8.50 11.14
N LEU A 98 7.95 7.65 12.16
CA LEU A 98 8.51 8.04 13.47
C LEU A 98 9.96 8.53 13.37
N PHE A 99 10.76 7.94 12.49
CA PHE A 99 12.13 8.36 12.24
C PHE A 99 12.23 9.81 11.77
N SER A 100 11.28 10.28 10.96
CA SER A 100 11.35 11.59 10.31
C SER A 100 10.44 12.65 10.90
N ILE A 101 9.43 12.28 11.71
CA ILE A 101 8.35 13.21 12.09
C ILE A 101 8.82 14.44 12.86
N HIS A 102 9.89 14.30 13.64
CA HIS A 102 10.46 15.40 14.40
C HIS A 102 11.35 16.32 13.56
N SER A 103 11.73 15.90 12.34
CA SER A 103 12.55 16.67 11.40
C SER A 103 11.72 17.42 10.36
N ILE A 104 10.40 17.21 10.34
CA ILE A 104 9.50 17.83 9.37
C ILE A 104 8.87 19.07 10.00
N ASP A 105 8.87 20.18 9.26
CA ASP A 105 8.15 21.39 9.65
C ASP A 105 6.63 21.11 9.67
N GLU A 106 5.98 21.36 10.80
CA GLU A 106 4.55 21.12 10.96
C GLU A 106 3.68 21.96 10.01
N SER A 107 4.21 23.08 9.51
CA SER A 107 3.48 23.92 8.55
C SER A 107 3.20 23.23 7.21
N ILE A 108 3.97 22.20 6.86
CA ILE A 108 3.76 21.42 5.62
C ILE A 108 2.76 20.28 5.79
N LEU A 109 2.36 19.97 7.03
CA LEU A 109 1.41 18.91 7.34
C LEU A 109 -0.02 19.43 7.21
N ASP A 110 -0.84 18.75 6.41
CA ASP A 110 -2.29 18.98 6.40
C ASP A 110 -2.97 18.37 7.65
N GLU A 111 -4.25 18.66 7.85
CA GLU A 111 -4.99 18.19 9.04
C GLU A 111 -5.05 16.67 9.15
N SER A 112 -5.10 15.95 8.03
CA SER A 112 -5.06 14.48 8.01
C SER A 112 -3.71 13.97 8.54
N GLN A 113 -2.63 14.57 8.10
CA GLN A 113 -1.27 14.20 8.54
C GLN A 113 -1.03 14.56 10.00
N LYS A 114 -1.53 15.71 10.47
CA LYS A 114 -1.49 16.07 11.89
C LYS A 114 -2.27 15.11 12.77
N SER A 115 -3.44 14.65 12.29
CA SER A 115 -4.24 13.62 12.98
C SER A 115 -3.49 12.28 13.08
N ILE A 116 -2.87 11.84 11.99
CA ILE A 116 -2.04 10.62 11.97
C ILE A 116 -0.88 10.76 12.96
N LYS A 117 -0.16 11.89 12.95
CA LYS A 117 0.93 12.19 13.91
C LYS A 117 0.46 12.02 15.34
N LYS A 118 -0.66 12.66 15.71
CA LYS A 118 -1.23 12.58 17.04
C LYS A 118 -1.57 11.14 17.46
N GLN A 119 -2.18 10.38 16.56
CA GLN A 119 -2.55 8.99 16.83
C GLN A 119 -1.33 8.09 17.03
N ILE A 120 -0.32 8.19 16.16
CA ILE A 120 0.90 7.35 16.25
C ILE A 120 1.67 7.67 17.53
N ILE A 121 1.86 8.95 17.85
CA ILE A 121 2.60 9.38 19.06
C ILE A 121 1.85 8.99 20.32
N SER A 122 0.52 9.08 20.31
CA SER A 122 -0.31 8.71 21.47
C SER A 122 -0.23 7.22 21.79
N ASN A 123 -0.39 6.36 20.79
CA ASN A 123 -0.29 4.90 20.95
C ASN A 123 0.01 4.22 19.62
N ARG A 124 1.30 3.97 19.36
CA ARG A 124 1.80 3.33 18.13
C ARG A 124 1.14 1.97 17.89
N THR A 125 1.08 1.13 18.92
CA THR A 125 0.54 -0.24 18.80
C THR A 125 -0.94 -0.20 18.44
N LEU A 126 -1.72 0.61 19.13
CA LEU A 126 -3.15 0.78 18.84
C LEU A 126 -3.36 1.34 17.43
N PHE A 127 -2.56 2.31 17.01
CA PHE A 127 -2.63 2.84 15.64
C PHE A 127 -2.40 1.75 14.61
N GLU A 128 -1.35 0.94 14.78
CA GLU A 128 -1.02 -0.15 13.86
C GLU A 128 -2.14 -1.20 13.78
N GLU A 129 -2.63 -1.67 14.92
CA GLU A 129 -3.71 -2.65 14.99
C GLU A 129 -5.02 -2.13 14.38
N THR A 130 -5.37 -0.88 14.67
CA THR A 130 -6.56 -0.22 14.12
C THR A 130 -6.46 -0.12 12.59
N ARG A 131 -5.33 0.34 12.06
CA ARG A 131 -5.15 0.47 10.61
C ARG A 131 -5.16 -0.87 9.89
N LYS A 132 -4.56 -1.91 10.47
CA LYS A 132 -4.64 -3.28 9.94
C LYS A 132 -6.09 -3.77 9.89
N SER A 133 -6.83 -3.64 10.98
CA SER A 133 -8.22 -4.06 11.07
C SER A 133 -9.13 -3.31 10.09
N GLU A 134 -9.00 -1.99 10.02
CA GLU A 134 -9.74 -1.15 9.06
C GLU A 134 -9.45 -1.53 7.61
N TYR A 135 -8.18 -1.82 7.28
CA TYR A 135 -7.81 -2.22 5.94
C TYR A 135 -8.36 -3.61 5.57
N ILE A 136 -8.29 -4.57 6.48
CA ILE A 136 -8.87 -5.91 6.28
C ILE A 136 -10.38 -5.82 6.04
N SER A 137 -11.10 -5.02 6.84
CA SER A 137 -12.53 -4.79 6.67
C SER A 137 -12.86 -4.11 5.33
N PHE A 138 -12.06 -3.13 4.94
CA PHE A 138 -12.19 -2.46 3.64
C PHE A 138 -12.03 -3.44 2.48
N VAL A 139 -11.00 -4.29 2.50
CA VAL A 139 -10.77 -5.30 1.45
C VAL A 139 -11.91 -6.33 1.42
N SER A 140 -12.43 -6.75 2.57
CA SER A 140 -13.57 -7.66 2.65
C SER A 140 -14.81 -7.06 1.98
N SER A 141 -15.13 -5.79 2.27
CA SER A 141 -16.22 -5.07 1.61
C SER A 141 -16.05 -5.00 0.09
N LEU A 142 -14.85 -4.69 -0.40
CA LEU A 142 -14.58 -4.67 -1.85
C LEU A 142 -14.81 -6.03 -2.51
N LYS A 143 -14.41 -7.12 -1.84
CA LYS A 143 -14.61 -8.50 -2.35
C LYS A 143 -16.10 -8.88 -2.38
N GLU A 144 -16.86 -8.48 -1.36
CA GLU A 144 -18.31 -8.70 -1.33
C GLU A 144 -19.03 -7.95 -2.46
N ASP A 145 -18.68 -6.68 -2.67
CA ASP A 145 -19.27 -5.87 -3.75
C ASP A 145 -18.94 -6.44 -5.14
N LEU A 146 -17.70 -6.89 -5.34
CA LEU A 146 -17.31 -7.57 -6.58
C LEU A 146 -18.12 -8.86 -6.82
N ASN A 147 -18.32 -9.67 -5.78
CA ASN A 147 -19.08 -10.90 -5.88
C ASN A 147 -20.55 -10.63 -6.20
N LYS A 148 -21.17 -9.63 -5.56
CA LYS A 148 -22.54 -9.20 -5.88
C LYS A 148 -22.65 -8.74 -7.33
N PHE A 149 -21.70 -7.93 -7.81
CA PHE A 149 -21.67 -7.46 -9.19
C PHE A 149 -21.58 -8.62 -10.19
N LYS A 150 -20.67 -9.58 -9.95
CA LYS A 150 -20.52 -10.76 -10.82
C LYS A 150 -21.77 -11.63 -10.85
N LEU A 151 -22.43 -11.80 -9.70
CA LEU A 151 -23.68 -12.56 -9.62
C LEU A 151 -24.80 -11.90 -10.45
N LEU A 152 -24.96 -10.60 -10.33
CA LEU A 152 -25.94 -9.83 -11.11
C LEU A 152 -25.66 -9.88 -12.62
N ALA A 153 -24.39 -9.85 -13.02
CA ALA A 153 -23.98 -9.95 -14.42
C ALA A 153 -24.25 -11.33 -15.05
N GLN A 154 -24.38 -12.38 -14.24
CA GLN A 154 -24.74 -13.73 -14.72
C GLN A 154 -26.24 -13.94 -14.89
N LEU A 155 -27.07 -13.06 -14.31
CA LEU A 155 -28.53 -13.14 -14.36
C LEU A 155 -29.14 -12.38 -15.55
N ASN A 156 -28.33 -11.59 -16.27
CA ASN A 156 -28.69 -10.84 -17.47
C ASN A 156 -28.07 -11.46 -18.72
#